data_44ddcd7b3c3a03028a841f56fcab89a7
#
_entry.id   44ddcd7b3c3a03028a841f56fcab89a7
#
_cell.length_a   1.000
_cell.length_b   1.000
_cell.length_c   1.000
_cell.angle_alpha   90.00
_cell.angle_beta   90.00
_cell.angle_gamma   90.00
#
_symmetry.space_group_name_H-M   'P 1'
#
loop_
_entity.id
_entity.type
_entity.pdbx_description
1 polymer ?
#
loop_
_entity_poly.entity_id
_entity_poly.type
_entity_poly.pdbx_seq_one_letter_code
_entity_poly.pdbx_strand_id
1 'polypeptide(L)'
;MAIPFAPLSLSSFALATITVVLSVPALAAKPVEFAREIRPILSDTCFKCHGVDAAKRKGGLRLDQKEEWFHPREEGTLVVPGKPQESLVFTRITHSDPDDQMPPREEVRQLTPLEISKIRDWILQGANWQPHWSFVPLRRPALPK
;
A
#
# COMPACT_ATOMS: atom_id res chain seq x y z
N MET A 1 -59.78 59.36 24.68
CA MET A 1 -59.05 59.59 23.43
C MET A 1 -57.84 58.63 23.49
N ALA A 2 -57.96 57.44 22.91
CA ALA A 2 -56.92 56.39 23.00
C ALA A 2 -56.21 56.31 21.65
N ILE A 3 -54.89 56.39 21.67
CA ILE A 3 -54.00 56.31 20.49
C ILE A 3 -53.58 54.81 20.35
N PRO A 4 -53.78 54.19 19.20
CA PRO A 4 -53.35 52.81 19.01
C PRO A 4 -51.85 52.74 18.66
N PHE A 5 -51.08 51.97 19.42
CA PHE A 5 -49.72 51.60 19.09
C PHE A 5 -49.73 50.47 18.04
N ALA A 6 -49.12 50.71 16.89
CA ALA A 6 -48.87 49.70 15.88
C ALA A 6 -47.57 48.95 16.22
N PRO A 7 -47.53 47.60 16.08
CA PRO A 7 -46.27 46.84 16.30
C PRO A 7 -45.35 46.93 15.09
N LEU A 8 -44.08 47.29 15.34
CA LEU A 8 -42.98 47.21 14.37
C LEU A 8 -42.65 45.73 14.10
N SER A 9 -42.86 45.30 12.86
CA SER A 9 -42.42 43.95 12.42
C SER A 9 -40.90 43.98 12.17
N LEU A 10 -40.15 43.22 12.98
CA LEU A 10 -38.74 42.94 12.73
C LEU A 10 -38.62 41.93 11.60
N SER A 11 -38.23 42.35 10.42
CA SER A 11 -37.86 41.47 9.30
C SER A 11 -36.52 40.82 9.62
N SER A 12 -36.55 39.54 9.92
CA SER A 12 -35.35 38.67 10.10
C SER A 12 -34.67 38.45 8.75
N PHE A 13 -33.58 39.17 8.51
CA PHE A 13 -32.67 38.85 7.40
C PHE A 13 -31.87 37.60 7.74
N ALA A 14 -32.24 36.45 7.14
CA ALA A 14 -31.45 35.22 7.20
C ALA A 14 -30.18 35.39 6.35
N LEU A 15 -29.03 35.51 7.01
CA LEU A 15 -27.74 35.52 6.34
C LEU A 15 -27.40 34.07 5.89
N ALA A 16 -27.57 33.78 4.62
CA ALA A 16 -27.15 32.50 4.03
C ALA A 16 -25.63 32.49 3.87
N THR A 17 -24.92 31.78 4.75
CA THR A 17 -23.48 31.54 4.60
C THR A 17 -23.24 30.48 3.53
N ILE A 18 -22.72 30.89 2.37
CA ILE A 18 -22.28 29.99 1.30
C ILE A 18 -20.93 29.43 1.71
N THR A 19 -20.89 28.18 2.16
CA THR A 19 -19.65 27.44 2.41
C THR A 19 -19.08 26.96 1.08
N VAL A 20 -18.07 27.62 0.56
CA VAL A 20 -17.32 27.17 -0.61
C VAL A 20 -16.40 26.03 -0.18
N VAL A 21 -16.75 24.80 -0.52
CA VAL A 21 -15.89 23.64 -0.36
C VAL A 21 -14.84 23.65 -1.46
N LEU A 22 -13.63 24.08 -1.14
CA LEU A 22 -12.46 23.99 -2.00
C LEU A 22 -12.05 22.53 -2.11
N SER A 23 -12.47 21.84 -3.19
CA SER A 23 -11.97 20.52 -3.53
C SER A 23 -10.50 20.63 -3.96
N VAL A 24 -9.57 20.32 -3.06
CA VAL A 24 -8.15 20.18 -3.41
C VAL A 24 -8.02 18.89 -4.21
N PRO A 25 -7.53 18.91 -5.47
CA PRO A 25 -7.27 17.67 -6.21
C PRO A 25 -6.22 16.88 -5.43
N ALA A 26 -6.58 15.68 -4.99
CA ALA A 26 -5.61 14.74 -4.42
C ALA A 26 -4.59 14.42 -5.51
N LEU A 27 -3.32 14.79 -5.30
CA LEU A 27 -2.23 14.38 -6.17
C LEU A 27 -2.20 12.85 -6.12
N ALA A 28 -2.66 12.20 -7.18
CA ALA A 28 -2.64 10.74 -7.28
C ALA A 28 -1.18 10.28 -7.16
N ALA A 29 -0.87 9.55 -6.08
CA ALA A 29 0.45 8.99 -5.88
C ALA A 29 0.79 8.08 -7.07
N LYS A 30 2.03 8.17 -7.56
CA LYS A 30 2.51 7.32 -8.66
C LYS A 30 2.31 5.85 -8.29
N PRO A 31 1.74 5.03 -9.19
CA PRO A 31 1.61 3.60 -8.94
C PRO A 31 2.97 2.94 -8.67
N VAL A 32 3.04 2.14 -7.61
CA VAL A 32 4.24 1.35 -7.29
C VAL A 32 4.33 0.16 -8.24
N GLU A 33 5.43 0.06 -8.96
CA GLU A 33 5.66 -1.01 -9.94
C GLU A 33 6.34 -2.22 -9.26
N PHE A 34 5.62 -3.33 -9.12
CA PHE A 34 6.13 -4.54 -8.47
C PHE A 34 7.47 -5.00 -9.04
N ALA A 35 7.57 -5.11 -10.38
CA ALA A 35 8.78 -5.65 -11.02
C ALA A 35 10.02 -4.76 -10.84
N ARG A 36 9.83 -3.44 -10.71
CA ARG A 36 10.93 -2.46 -10.61
C ARG A 36 11.24 -2.03 -9.19
N GLU A 37 10.24 -1.99 -8.30
CA GLU A 37 10.38 -1.37 -6.98
C GLU A 37 10.25 -2.37 -5.84
N ILE A 38 9.39 -3.39 -5.97
CA ILE A 38 9.15 -4.37 -4.91
C ILE A 38 10.03 -5.61 -5.10
N ARG A 39 10.05 -6.19 -6.31
CA ARG A 39 10.82 -7.41 -6.56
C ARG A 39 12.31 -7.28 -6.23
N PRO A 40 13.04 -6.20 -6.52
CA PRO A 40 14.42 -6.03 -6.08
C PRO A 40 14.57 -6.08 -4.55
N ILE A 41 13.69 -5.42 -3.81
CA ILE A 41 13.69 -5.47 -2.34
C ILE A 41 13.57 -6.91 -1.84
N LEU A 42 12.61 -7.67 -2.40
CA LEU A 42 12.39 -9.07 -2.04
C LEU A 42 13.59 -9.95 -2.40
N SER A 43 14.19 -9.72 -3.57
CA SER A 43 15.36 -10.46 -4.03
C SER A 43 16.54 -10.29 -3.08
N ASP A 44 16.77 -9.06 -2.62
CA ASP A 44 17.93 -8.73 -1.79
C ASP A 44 17.76 -9.13 -0.32
N THR A 45 16.52 -9.25 0.16
CA THR A 45 16.25 -9.48 1.59
C THR A 45 15.52 -10.78 1.89
N CYS A 46 14.59 -11.23 1.04
CA CYS A 46 13.66 -12.31 1.36
C CYS A 46 13.96 -13.62 0.64
N PHE A 47 14.38 -13.57 -0.65
CA PHE A 47 14.50 -14.76 -1.50
C PHE A 47 15.64 -15.69 -1.08
N LYS A 48 16.60 -15.23 -0.30
CA LYS A 48 17.63 -16.08 0.30
C LYS A 48 17.03 -17.22 1.12
N CYS A 49 15.98 -16.89 1.89
CA CYS A 49 15.29 -17.84 2.77
C CYS A 49 13.89 -18.24 2.29
N HIS A 50 13.28 -17.45 1.40
CA HIS A 50 11.92 -17.67 0.91
C HIS A 50 11.85 -17.65 -0.63
N GLY A 51 12.84 -18.24 -1.28
CA GLY A 51 12.98 -18.28 -2.73
C GLY A 51 13.07 -19.70 -3.31
N VAL A 52 13.74 -19.78 -4.47
CA VAL A 52 13.81 -21.00 -5.29
C VAL A 52 14.62 -22.14 -4.65
N ASP A 53 15.65 -21.80 -3.85
CA ASP A 53 16.56 -22.81 -3.27
C ASP A 53 15.87 -23.61 -2.17
N ALA A 54 15.52 -24.87 -2.49
CA ALA A 54 14.83 -25.76 -1.56
C ALA A 54 15.67 -26.10 -0.32
N ALA A 55 17.00 -26.09 -0.43
CA ALA A 55 17.90 -26.42 0.69
C ALA A 55 17.98 -25.29 1.73
N LYS A 56 17.75 -24.05 1.30
CA LYS A 56 17.79 -22.86 2.17
C LYS A 56 16.41 -22.38 2.59
N ARG A 57 15.35 -22.92 1.98
CA ARG A 57 13.99 -22.43 2.18
C ARG A 57 13.51 -22.64 3.61
N LYS A 58 13.04 -21.57 4.22
CA LYS A 58 12.43 -21.55 5.55
C LYS A 58 10.90 -21.54 5.45
N GLY A 59 10.22 -22.25 6.36
CA GLY A 59 8.76 -22.30 6.42
C GLY A 59 8.06 -22.79 5.15
N GLY A 60 8.77 -23.44 4.22
CA GLY A 60 8.21 -23.88 2.93
C GLY A 60 7.75 -22.72 2.01
N LEU A 61 8.01 -21.48 2.36
CA LEU A 61 7.44 -20.30 1.72
C LEU A 61 8.20 -19.88 0.45
N ARG A 62 7.46 -19.54 -0.62
CA ARG A 62 7.95 -19.17 -1.95
C ARG A 62 7.49 -17.75 -2.33
N LEU A 63 8.21 -16.72 -1.84
CA LEU A 63 7.89 -15.32 -2.16
C LEU A 63 8.22 -14.91 -3.60
N ASP A 64 8.89 -15.76 -4.35
CA ASP A 64 9.14 -15.60 -5.78
C ASP A 64 7.97 -16.05 -6.67
N GLN A 65 6.93 -16.68 -6.09
CA GLN A 65 5.73 -17.17 -6.79
C GLN A 65 4.52 -16.34 -6.44
N LYS A 66 3.80 -15.87 -7.47
CA LYS A 66 2.62 -15.02 -7.31
C LYS A 66 1.51 -15.66 -6.47
N GLU A 67 1.27 -16.94 -6.71
CA GLU A 67 0.17 -17.70 -6.11
C GLU A 67 0.29 -17.74 -4.59
N GLU A 68 1.51 -17.83 -4.09
CA GLU A 68 1.81 -17.89 -2.66
C GLU A 68 1.39 -16.61 -1.90
N TRP A 69 1.44 -15.46 -2.57
CA TRP A 69 1.14 -14.16 -1.93
C TRP A 69 -0.33 -13.98 -1.58
N PHE A 70 -1.20 -14.58 -2.37
CA PHE A 70 -2.66 -14.39 -2.25
C PHE A 70 -3.37 -15.65 -1.75
N HIS A 71 -2.62 -16.72 -1.48
CA HIS A 71 -3.21 -17.97 -0.97
C HIS A 71 -3.47 -17.85 0.55
N PRO A 72 -4.69 -18.17 1.04
CA PRO A 72 -4.99 -18.23 2.46
C PRO A 72 -4.17 -19.31 3.17
N ARG A 73 -3.62 -19.00 4.35
CA ARG A 73 -2.85 -19.89 5.24
C ARG A 73 -3.47 -19.87 6.63
N GLU A 74 -3.09 -20.80 7.50
CA GLU A 74 -3.56 -20.83 8.88
C GLU A 74 -3.25 -19.53 9.64
N GLU A 75 -2.06 -18.95 9.42
CA GLU A 75 -1.62 -17.70 10.05
C GLU A 75 -2.22 -16.44 9.39
N GLY A 76 -2.87 -16.57 8.25
CA GLY A 76 -3.40 -15.48 7.44
C GLY A 76 -2.86 -15.46 6.01
N THR A 77 -3.22 -14.47 5.24
CA THR A 77 -2.75 -14.28 3.86
C THR A 77 -1.50 -13.42 3.83
N LEU A 78 -0.49 -13.77 3.02
CA LEU A 78 0.74 -12.97 2.92
C LEU A 78 0.46 -11.54 2.50
N VAL A 79 -0.44 -11.35 1.54
CA VAL A 79 -0.89 -10.02 1.10
C VAL A 79 -2.39 -10.01 0.91
N VAL A 80 -3.06 -9.09 1.59
CA VAL A 80 -4.46 -8.73 1.39
C VAL A 80 -4.48 -7.39 0.65
N PRO A 81 -4.87 -7.36 -0.64
CA PRO A 81 -4.87 -6.14 -1.43
C PRO A 81 -5.65 -5.00 -0.76
N GLY A 82 -5.04 -3.82 -0.71
CA GLY A 82 -5.60 -2.64 -0.04
C GLY A 82 -5.45 -2.60 1.47
N LYS A 83 -4.95 -3.68 2.12
CA LYS A 83 -4.96 -3.83 3.58
C LYS A 83 -3.60 -4.26 4.14
N PRO A 84 -2.65 -3.34 4.31
CA PRO A 84 -1.32 -3.68 4.84
C PRO A 84 -1.39 -4.34 6.22
N GLN A 85 -2.23 -3.84 7.12
CA GLN A 85 -2.33 -4.36 8.49
C GLN A 85 -2.93 -5.78 8.58
N GLU A 86 -3.63 -6.24 7.55
CA GLU A 86 -4.14 -7.61 7.44
C GLU A 86 -3.19 -8.51 6.63
N SER A 87 -2.08 -7.95 6.13
CA SER A 87 -1.09 -8.66 5.29
C SER A 87 0.06 -9.17 6.13
N LEU A 88 0.29 -10.49 6.18
CA LEU A 88 1.36 -11.11 6.99
C LEU A 88 2.74 -10.55 6.66
N VAL A 89 3.05 -10.32 5.38
CA VAL A 89 4.33 -9.76 4.99
C VAL A 89 4.56 -8.40 5.65
N PHE A 90 3.53 -7.53 5.70
CA PHE A 90 3.67 -6.21 6.29
C PHE A 90 3.76 -6.26 7.81
N THR A 91 2.94 -7.07 8.45
CA THR A 91 2.98 -7.24 9.91
C THR A 91 4.31 -7.82 10.37
N ARG A 92 4.88 -8.79 9.65
CA ARG A 92 6.19 -9.39 9.96
C ARG A 92 7.36 -8.41 9.75
N ILE A 93 7.38 -7.62 8.69
CA ILE A 93 8.48 -6.66 8.46
C ILE A 93 8.42 -5.44 9.38
N THR A 94 7.28 -5.20 10.03
CA THR A 94 7.09 -4.09 10.99
C THR A 94 6.91 -4.58 12.42
N HIS A 95 7.13 -5.87 12.67
CA HIS A 95 6.91 -6.44 14.00
C HIS A 95 7.88 -5.86 15.02
N SER A 96 7.39 -5.55 16.22
CA SER A 96 8.21 -5.00 17.32
C SER A 96 9.04 -6.06 18.03
N ASP A 97 8.51 -7.28 18.13
CA ASP A 97 9.21 -8.43 18.69
C ASP A 97 10.26 -8.94 17.68
N PRO A 98 11.54 -9.00 18.07
CA PRO A 98 12.61 -9.47 17.20
C PRO A 98 12.45 -10.92 16.74
N ASP A 99 11.81 -11.79 17.55
CA ASP A 99 11.63 -13.20 17.22
C ASP A 99 10.60 -13.41 16.11
N ASP A 100 9.69 -12.46 15.95
CA ASP A 100 8.64 -12.45 14.93
C ASP A 100 8.97 -11.55 13.73
N GLN A 101 10.00 -10.70 13.85
CA GLN A 101 10.37 -9.74 12.82
C GLN A 101 11.04 -10.43 11.62
N MET A 102 10.71 -9.97 10.42
CA MET A 102 11.37 -10.37 9.16
C MET A 102 11.97 -9.17 8.43
N PRO A 103 13.19 -9.30 7.87
CA PRO A 103 14.11 -10.42 8.08
C PRO A 103 14.59 -10.47 9.54
N PRO A 104 15.04 -11.65 10.03
CA PRO A 104 15.63 -11.78 11.37
C PRO A 104 16.76 -10.78 11.59
N ARG A 105 16.91 -10.28 12.81
CA ARG A 105 17.87 -9.19 13.13
C ARG A 105 19.33 -9.55 12.87
N GLU A 106 19.67 -10.83 12.96
CA GLU A 106 21.02 -11.35 12.67
C GLU A 106 21.35 -11.38 11.18
N GLU A 107 20.37 -11.22 10.31
CA GLU A 107 20.64 -11.10 8.88
C GLU A 107 21.29 -9.74 8.57
N VAL A 108 22.35 -9.79 7.74
CA VAL A 108 23.16 -8.61 7.40
C VAL A 108 22.34 -7.53 6.72
N ARG A 109 21.37 -7.91 5.90
CA ARG A 109 20.52 -7.00 5.15
C ARG A 109 19.16 -6.85 5.83
N GLN A 110 18.93 -5.69 6.40
CA GLN A 110 17.64 -5.27 6.94
C GLN A 110 16.91 -4.33 5.97
N LEU A 111 15.57 -4.26 6.07
CA LEU A 111 14.77 -3.32 5.29
C LEU A 111 14.94 -1.90 5.81
N THR A 112 15.12 -0.96 4.90
CA THR A 112 15.09 0.47 5.23
C THR A 112 13.65 0.96 5.42
N PRO A 113 13.43 2.07 6.15
CA PRO A 113 12.09 2.68 6.28
C PRO A 113 11.44 3.00 4.91
N LEU A 114 12.24 3.38 3.93
CA LEU A 114 11.75 3.66 2.57
C LEU A 114 11.25 2.38 1.87
N GLU A 115 11.95 1.27 2.02
CA GLU A 115 11.53 -0.02 1.45
C GLU A 115 10.26 -0.55 2.11
N ILE A 116 10.16 -0.41 3.43
CA ILE A 116 8.94 -0.75 4.18
C ILE A 116 7.76 0.10 3.67
N SER A 117 7.98 1.41 3.47
CA SER A 117 6.93 2.29 2.95
C SER A 117 6.52 1.92 1.52
N LYS A 118 7.45 1.53 0.65
CA LYS A 118 7.15 1.05 -0.71
C LYS A 118 6.31 -0.23 -0.71
N ILE A 119 6.64 -1.18 0.15
CA ILE A 119 5.85 -2.42 0.30
C ILE A 119 4.43 -2.07 0.79
N ARG A 120 4.30 -1.20 1.79
CA ARG A 120 3.00 -0.71 2.26
C ARG A 120 2.19 -0.08 1.14
N ASP A 121 2.80 0.85 0.40
CA ASP A 121 2.12 1.60 -0.64
C ASP A 121 1.70 0.70 -1.82
N TRP A 122 2.53 -0.30 -2.15
CA TRP A 122 2.16 -1.32 -3.13
C TRP A 122 0.93 -2.13 -2.68
N ILE A 123 0.88 -2.55 -1.41
CA ILE A 123 -0.29 -3.26 -0.85
C ILE A 123 -1.52 -2.36 -0.87
N LEU A 124 -1.40 -1.10 -0.42
CA LEU A 124 -2.49 -0.12 -0.43
C LEU A 124 -3.06 0.12 -1.82
N GLN A 125 -2.20 0.11 -2.85
CA GLN A 125 -2.59 0.28 -4.25
C GLN A 125 -3.15 -1.01 -4.90
N GLY A 126 -3.44 -2.05 -4.11
CA GLY A 126 -4.08 -3.27 -4.58
C GLY A 126 -3.10 -4.40 -4.90
N ALA A 127 -1.83 -4.28 -4.50
CA ALA A 127 -0.81 -5.32 -4.63
C ALA A 127 -0.69 -5.89 -6.06
N ASN A 128 -0.71 -5.04 -7.06
CA ASN A 128 -0.66 -5.43 -8.47
C ASN A 128 0.66 -6.15 -8.78
N TRP A 129 0.57 -7.45 -9.04
CA TRP A 129 1.71 -8.28 -9.41
C TRP A 129 2.01 -8.15 -10.90
N GLN A 130 3.26 -7.83 -11.21
CA GLN A 130 3.74 -7.76 -12.58
C GLN A 130 4.74 -8.90 -12.84
N PRO A 131 4.69 -9.55 -14.02
CA PRO A 131 5.70 -10.53 -14.40
C PRO A 131 7.07 -9.84 -14.50
N HIS A 132 8.14 -10.64 -14.41
CA HIS A 132 9.48 -10.11 -14.63
C HIS A 132 9.58 -9.53 -16.05
N TRP A 133 10.24 -8.39 -16.19
CA TRP A 133 10.32 -7.64 -17.45
C TRP A 133 10.80 -8.49 -18.64
N SER A 134 11.68 -9.48 -18.42
CA SER A 134 12.17 -10.39 -19.47
C SER A 134 11.07 -11.29 -20.08
N PHE A 135 9.93 -11.44 -19.41
CA PHE A 135 8.79 -12.20 -19.89
C PHE A 135 7.66 -11.31 -20.44
N VAL A 136 7.87 -9.99 -20.42
CA VAL A 136 6.91 -9.04 -20.99
C VAL A 136 7.26 -8.82 -22.46
N PRO A 137 6.33 -9.07 -23.41
CA PRO A 137 6.57 -8.82 -24.83
C PRO A 137 6.99 -7.37 -25.08
N LEU A 138 8.04 -7.18 -25.88
CA LEU A 138 8.50 -5.86 -26.26
C LEU A 138 7.39 -5.12 -27.03
N ARG A 139 7.06 -3.93 -26.56
CA ARG A 139 6.16 -3.02 -27.28
C ARG A 139 6.98 -1.89 -27.89
N ARG A 140 6.82 -1.67 -29.20
CA ARG A 140 7.42 -0.52 -29.86
C ARG A 140 6.71 0.75 -29.36
N PRO A 141 7.42 1.73 -28.77
CA PRO A 141 6.80 2.98 -28.39
C PRO A 141 6.27 3.73 -29.61
N ALA A 142 5.23 4.53 -29.41
CA ALA A 142 4.78 5.44 -30.46
C ALA A 142 5.89 6.44 -30.77
N LEU A 143 6.12 6.72 -32.07
CA LEU A 143 7.10 7.72 -32.48
C LEU A 143 6.63 9.11 -32.01
N PRO A 144 7.54 9.97 -31.53
CA PRO A 144 7.23 11.38 -31.28
C PRO A 144 6.65 12.04 -32.54
N LYS A 145 5.64 12.86 -32.36
CA LYS A 145 5.11 13.70 -33.45
C LYS A 145 6.00 14.93 -33.63
#